data_c8ac786ef626b3e8d5ae7c51bedbf785
#
_entry.id   c8ac786ef626b3e8d5ae7c51bedbf785
#
_cell.length_a   1.000
_cell.length_b   1.000
_cell.length_c   1.000
_cell.angle_alpha   90.00
_cell.angle_beta   90.00
_cell.angle_gamma   90.00
#
_symmetry.space_group_name_H-M   'P 1'
#
loop_
_entity.id
_entity.type
_entity.pdbx_description
1 polymer ?
#
loop_
_entity_poly.entity_id
_entity_poly.type
_entity_poly.pdbx_seq_one_letter_code
_entity_poly.pdbx_strand_id
1 'polypeptide(L)'
;MSHPPEHYAKIMIEDLETEDEIEQLNSLQLLDLLQKVPLKDIVARNGLFEKFMFMSIPWKPLVDNYASKPFIPNDPKILISEGNYNQVPTMIGGNTNEGCMYLVQFMANEERFEEVAEDFDNFGPQLFLGLDEDDVTEQDSATANLIKNEYLDGLHTNFTKDNWKRISDIFSDVLFLVPTDQQARLFQDSMEHPVYYYRYK
;
A
#
# COMPACT_ATOMS: atom_id res chain seq x y z
N MET A 1 -7.20 -2.98 0.71
CA MET A 1 -7.69 -2.78 -0.66
C MET A 1 -9.12 -2.34 -0.54
N SER A 2 -9.41 -1.18 -1.05
CA SER A 2 -10.74 -0.60 -1.03
C SER A 2 -11.68 -1.29 -2.02
N HIS A 3 -11.16 -1.77 -3.13
CA HIS A 3 -11.97 -2.39 -4.18
C HIS A 3 -11.65 -3.88 -4.38
N PRO A 4 -12.65 -4.70 -4.78
CA PRO A 4 -12.43 -6.10 -5.12
C PRO A 4 -11.55 -6.23 -6.39
N PRO A 5 -10.87 -7.37 -6.61
CA PRO A 5 -10.01 -7.58 -7.79
C PRO A 5 -10.71 -7.35 -9.13
N GLU A 6 -11.99 -7.64 -9.20
CA GLU A 6 -12.82 -7.42 -10.40
C GLU A 6 -12.88 -5.94 -10.80
N HIS A 7 -12.85 -5.01 -9.86
CA HIS A 7 -12.84 -3.58 -10.15
C HIS A 7 -11.60 -3.20 -10.97
N TYR A 8 -10.42 -3.60 -10.52
CA TYR A 8 -9.17 -3.32 -11.23
C TYR A 8 -9.10 -4.04 -12.58
N ALA A 9 -9.64 -5.26 -12.64
CA ALA A 9 -9.70 -6.02 -13.89
C ALA A 9 -10.62 -5.36 -14.93
N LYS A 10 -11.72 -4.74 -14.51
CA LYS A 10 -12.62 -3.98 -15.39
C LYS A 10 -11.91 -2.75 -15.98
N ILE A 11 -11.20 -1.97 -15.16
CA ILE A 11 -10.41 -0.84 -15.63
C ILE A 11 -9.37 -1.27 -16.70
N MET A 12 -8.81 -2.47 -16.56
CA MET A 12 -7.82 -2.99 -17.52
C MET A 12 -8.40 -3.31 -18.92
N ILE A 13 -9.72 -3.35 -19.07
CA ILE A 13 -10.40 -3.65 -20.34
C ILE A 13 -11.32 -2.53 -20.84
N GLU A 14 -11.29 -1.37 -20.19
CA GLU A 14 -12.19 -0.23 -20.44
C GLU A 14 -12.26 0.21 -21.91
N ASP A 15 -11.17 0.07 -22.67
CA ASP A 15 -11.12 0.40 -24.10
C ASP A 15 -11.62 -0.71 -25.03
N LEU A 16 -12.00 -1.87 -24.50
CA LEU A 16 -12.40 -3.03 -25.32
C LEU A 16 -13.92 -3.17 -25.45
N GLU A 17 -14.66 -2.70 -24.47
CA GLU A 17 -16.12 -2.81 -24.38
C GLU A 17 -16.68 -1.50 -23.84
N THR A 18 -17.98 -1.30 -23.94
CA THR A 18 -18.64 -0.14 -23.35
C THR A 18 -18.77 -0.32 -21.83
N GLU A 19 -18.86 0.78 -21.08
CA GLU A 19 -18.99 0.77 -19.62
C GLU A 19 -20.18 -0.11 -19.16
N ASP A 20 -21.33 0.00 -19.83
CA ASP A 20 -22.53 -0.80 -19.55
C ASP A 20 -22.31 -2.31 -19.77
N GLU A 21 -21.52 -2.68 -20.77
CA GLU A 21 -21.18 -4.08 -21.06
C GLU A 21 -20.20 -4.63 -20.03
N ILE A 22 -19.17 -3.84 -19.66
CA ILE A 22 -18.17 -4.18 -18.64
C ILE A 22 -18.83 -4.46 -17.29
N GLU A 23 -19.81 -3.64 -16.90
CA GLU A 23 -20.49 -3.81 -15.62
C GLU A 23 -21.30 -5.11 -15.51
N GLN A 24 -21.75 -5.65 -16.63
CA GLN A 24 -22.53 -6.89 -16.71
C GLN A 24 -21.66 -8.16 -16.79
N LEU A 25 -20.33 -8.03 -16.96
CA LEU A 25 -19.44 -9.18 -17.08
C LEU A 25 -19.30 -9.93 -15.75
N ASN A 26 -19.41 -11.25 -15.83
CA ASN A 26 -18.97 -12.09 -14.72
C ASN A 26 -17.46 -12.33 -14.77
N SER A 27 -16.89 -12.86 -13.67
CA SER A 27 -15.44 -13.06 -13.52
C SER A 27 -14.82 -13.94 -14.63
N LEU A 28 -15.55 -14.91 -15.19
CA LEU A 28 -15.05 -15.76 -16.27
C LEU A 28 -15.00 -15.02 -17.61
N GLN A 29 -16.01 -14.22 -17.90
CA GLN A 29 -16.04 -13.38 -19.10
C GLN A 29 -14.95 -12.31 -19.05
N LEU A 30 -14.76 -11.69 -17.88
CA LEU A 30 -13.70 -10.73 -17.62
C LEU A 30 -12.32 -11.35 -17.82
N LEU A 31 -12.10 -12.57 -17.31
CA LEU A 31 -10.87 -13.32 -17.53
C LEU A 31 -10.62 -13.63 -19.01
N ASP A 32 -11.65 -14.06 -19.74
CA ASP A 32 -11.55 -14.35 -21.17
C ASP A 32 -11.19 -13.11 -22.00
N LEU A 33 -11.70 -11.94 -21.62
CA LEU A 33 -11.34 -10.68 -22.26
C LEU A 33 -9.90 -10.27 -21.90
N LEU A 34 -9.49 -10.33 -20.63
CA LEU A 34 -8.14 -10.02 -20.20
C LEU A 34 -7.09 -10.89 -20.89
N GLN A 35 -7.37 -12.17 -21.13
CA GLN A 35 -6.46 -13.06 -21.84
C GLN A 35 -6.27 -12.70 -23.32
N LYS A 36 -7.16 -11.92 -23.90
CA LYS A 36 -7.07 -11.41 -25.29
C LYS A 36 -6.28 -10.12 -25.39
N VAL A 37 -6.11 -9.40 -24.30
CA VAL A 37 -5.33 -8.14 -24.26
C VAL A 37 -3.84 -8.46 -24.45
N PRO A 38 -3.13 -7.82 -25.40
CA PRO A 38 -1.70 -7.99 -25.53
C PRO A 38 -0.95 -7.62 -24.25
N LEU A 39 0.04 -8.42 -23.86
CA LEU A 39 0.80 -8.22 -22.62
C LEU A 39 1.37 -6.80 -22.47
N LYS A 40 1.87 -6.20 -23.58
CA LYS A 40 2.40 -4.84 -23.58
C LYS A 40 1.36 -3.81 -23.17
N ASP A 41 0.09 -4.04 -23.55
CA ASP A 41 -1.01 -3.11 -23.26
C ASP A 41 -1.48 -3.28 -21.81
N ILE A 42 -1.46 -4.52 -21.27
CA ILE A 42 -1.66 -4.77 -19.84
C ILE A 42 -0.60 -4.04 -19.01
N VAL A 43 0.68 -4.17 -19.38
CA VAL A 43 1.78 -3.52 -18.64
C VAL A 43 1.68 -1.99 -18.73
N ALA A 44 1.35 -1.44 -19.91
CA ALA A 44 1.18 0.00 -20.08
C ALA A 44 0.04 0.58 -19.22
N ARG A 45 -1.05 -0.18 -19.05
CA ARG A 45 -2.22 0.22 -18.25
C ARG A 45 -1.97 0.16 -16.74
N ASN A 46 -0.91 -0.49 -16.30
CA ASN A 46 -0.55 -0.45 -14.87
C ASN A 46 -0.37 0.99 -14.36
N GLY A 47 0.07 1.91 -15.21
CA GLY A 47 0.19 3.33 -14.89
C GLY A 47 -1.15 4.02 -14.55
N LEU A 48 -2.30 3.47 -14.96
CA LEU A 48 -3.62 4.01 -14.59
C LEU A 48 -3.89 3.93 -13.08
N PHE A 49 -3.17 3.05 -12.37
CA PHE A 49 -3.31 2.83 -10.94
C PHE A 49 -2.25 3.57 -10.11
N GLU A 50 -1.30 4.23 -10.77
CA GLU A 50 -0.23 4.99 -10.10
C GLU A 50 -0.74 6.39 -9.72
N LYS A 51 -1.49 6.50 -8.61
CA LYS A 51 -1.94 7.80 -8.10
C LYS A 51 -0.82 8.59 -7.42
N PHE A 52 -0.07 7.99 -6.53
CA PHE A 52 1.06 8.59 -5.83
C PHE A 52 2.28 7.66 -5.88
N MET A 53 2.92 7.55 -7.05
CA MET A 53 4.26 6.97 -7.19
C MET A 53 4.51 5.73 -6.29
N PHE A 54 3.77 4.65 -6.43
CA PHE A 54 3.87 3.40 -5.65
C PHE A 54 2.98 3.27 -4.39
N MET A 55 2.25 4.30 -3.97
CA MET A 55 1.37 4.17 -2.80
C MET A 55 0.13 3.32 -3.10
N SER A 56 -0.41 3.42 -4.30
CA SER A 56 -1.44 2.50 -4.80
C SER A 56 -0.80 1.33 -5.54
N ILE A 57 -0.59 0.22 -4.87
CA ILE A 57 -0.20 -1.04 -5.53
C ILE A 57 -1.45 -1.92 -5.63
N PRO A 58 -2.17 -1.93 -6.77
CA PRO A 58 -3.40 -2.70 -6.90
C PRO A 58 -3.14 -4.21 -6.92
N TRP A 59 -1.97 -4.62 -7.44
CA TRP A 59 -1.56 -6.01 -7.56
C TRP A 59 -0.80 -6.47 -6.32
N LYS A 60 -1.54 -6.87 -5.29
CA LYS A 60 -1.01 -7.39 -4.02
C LYS A 60 -1.40 -8.85 -3.84
N PRO A 61 -0.64 -9.62 -3.06
CA PRO A 61 -1.12 -10.91 -2.58
C PRO A 61 -2.45 -10.75 -1.86
N LEU A 62 -3.41 -11.61 -2.18
CA LEU A 62 -4.76 -11.60 -1.65
C LEU A 62 -5.07 -12.88 -0.92
N VAL A 63 -6.04 -12.82 -0.01
CA VAL A 63 -6.70 -14.01 0.50
C VAL A 63 -7.45 -14.67 -0.66
N ASP A 64 -7.06 -15.90 -0.98
CA ASP A 64 -7.58 -16.67 -2.12
C ASP A 64 -8.39 -17.90 -1.67
N ASN A 65 -9.16 -17.76 -0.59
CA ASN A 65 -9.93 -18.81 0.05
C ASN A 65 -11.01 -19.46 -0.85
N TYR A 66 -11.31 -18.86 -1.99
CA TYR A 66 -12.18 -19.39 -3.04
C TYR A 66 -11.46 -20.38 -3.97
N ALA A 67 -10.14 -20.45 -3.92
CA ALA A 67 -9.36 -21.39 -4.73
C ALA A 67 -9.48 -22.82 -4.18
N SER A 68 -9.45 -23.83 -5.06
CA SER A 68 -9.46 -25.23 -4.65
C SER A 68 -8.23 -25.65 -3.84
N LYS A 69 -7.13 -24.92 -3.98
CA LYS A 69 -5.89 -25.03 -3.23
C LYS A 69 -5.37 -23.62 -2.94
N PRO A 70 -5.90 -22.96 -1.92
CA PRO A 70 -5.52 -21.59 -1.62
C PRO A 70 -4.06 -21.50 -1.18
N PHE A 71 -3.36 -20.45 -1.62
CA PHE A 71 -2.02 -20.11 -1.15
C PHE A 71 -2.08 -19.26 0.13
N ILE A 72 -3.05 -18.34 0.20
CA ILE A 72 -3.34 -17.51 1.39
C ILE A 72 -4.80 -17.76 1.77
N PRO A 73 -5.09 -18.81 2.57
CA PRO A 73 -6.47 -19.23 2.84
C PRO A 73 -7.24 -18.30 3.79
N ASN A 74 -6.55 -17.41 4.52
CA ASN A 74 -7.15 -16.48 5.48
C ASN A 74 -6.27 -15.22 5.61
N ASP A 75 -6.73 -14.23 6.38
CA ASP A 75 -5.93 -13.05 6.71
C ASP A 75 -4.55 -13.48 7.24
N PRO A 76 -3.44 -12.95 6.69
CA PRO A 76 -2.09 -13.31 7.12
C PRO A 76 -1.84 -13.11 8.62
N LYS A 77 -2.45 -12.09 9.25
CA LYS A 77 -2.33 -11.87 10.70
C LYS A 77 -2.98 -12.99 11.50
N ILE A 78 -4.13 -13.49 11.03
CA ILE A 78 -4.81 -14.65 11.64
C ILE A 78 -3.96 -15.90 11.46
N LEU A 79 -3.48 -16.17 10.24
CA LEU A 79 -2.64 -17.32 9.96
C LEU A 79 -1.38 -17.35 10.84
N ILE A 80 -0.75 -16.19 11.04
CA ILE A 80 0.42 -16.06 11.90
C ILE A 80 0.05 -16.29 13.37
N SER A 81 -1.01 -15.66 13.86
CA SER A 81 -1.43 -15.80 15.26
C SER A 81 -1.82 -17.24 15.63
N GLU A 82 -2.31 -17.99 14.66
CA GLU A 82 -2.67 -19.42 14.82
C GLU A 82 -1.48 -20.37 14.58
N GLY A 83 -0.30 -19.86 14.19
CA GLY A 83 0.86 -20.68 13.85
C GLY A 83 0.74 -21.41 12.51
N ASN A 84 -0.20 -21.04 11.67
CA ASN A 84 -0.48 -21.66 10.37
C ASN A 84 0.49 -21.17 9.27
N TYR A 85 1.78 -21.31 9.51
CA TYR A 85 2.86 -20.97 8.56
C TYR A 85 4.08 -21.86 8.84
N ASN A 86 5.08 -21.82 7.96
CA ASN A 86 6.29 -22.62 8.17
C ASN A 86 7.11 -22.06 9.35
N GLN A 87 7.23 -22.84 10.40
CA GLN A 87 7.97 -22.53 11.62
C GLN A 87 9.47 -22.70 11.39
N VAL A 88 10.16 -21.60 11.11
CA VAL A 88 11.61 -21.56 10.86
C VAL A 88 12.25 -20.38 11.58
N PRO A 89 13.52 -20.47 12.01
CA PRO A 89 14.24 -19.30 12.54
C PRO A 89 14.17 -18.15 11.54
N THR A 90 13.72 -16.99 11.99
CA THR A 90 13.43 -15.85 11.12
C THR A 90 14.28 -14.64 11.51
N MET A 91 14.84 -13.96 10.52
CA MET A 91 15.47 -12.65 10.69
C MET A 91 14.67 -11.62 9.91
N ILE A 92 14.23 -10.56 10.60
CA ILE A 92 13.42 -9.49 10.03
C ILE A 92 13.95 -8.14 10.49
N GLY A 93 13.87 -7.11 9.65
CA GLY A 93 14.32 -5.76 10.01
C GLY A 93 14.32 -4.84 8.83
N GLY A 94 14.93 -3.66 8.99
CA GLY A 94 14.99 -2.64 7.95
C GLY A 94 16.17 -1.70 8.11
N ASN A 95 16.33 -0.82 7.13
CA ASN A 95 17.33 0.24 7.15
C ASN A 95 16.83 1.49 7.90
N THR A 96 17.74 2.37 8.28
CA THR A 96 17.39 3.57 9.04
C THR A 96 16.56 4.57 8.23
N ASN A 97 16.75 4.63 6.90
CA ASN A 97 16.16 5.65 6.03
C ASN A 97 15.40 5.02 4.85
N GLU A 98 14.56 4.02 5.10
CA GLU A 98 13.76 3.35 4.06
C GLU A 98 12.85 4.32 3.29
N GLY A 99 12.32 5.33 3.97
CA GLY A 99 11.45 6.34 3.39
C GLY A 99 12.12 7.25 2.38
N CYS A 100 13.46 7.29 2.31
CA CYS A 100 14.18 8.09 1.32
C CYS A 100 13.81 7.69 -0.11
N MET A 101 13.52 6.42 -0.38
CA MET A 101 13.13 5.95 -1.69
C MET A 101 11.86 6.64 -2.19
N TYR A 102 10.86 6.75 -1.33
CA TYR A 102 9.60 7.44 -1.65
C TYR A 102 9.79 8.95 -1.71
N LEU A 103 10.53 9.50 -0.76
CA LEU A 103 10.79 10.93 -0.72
C LEU A 103 11.47 11.45 -1.97
N VAL A 104 12.52 10.78 -2.48
CA VAL A 104 13.24 11.21 -3.69
C VAL A 104 12.30 11.28 -4.89
N GLN A 105 11.46 10.30 -5.07
CA GLN A 105 10.51 10.26 -6.18
C GLN A 105 9.40 11.31 -6.02
N PHE A 106 8.91 11.48 -4.81
CA PHE A 106 7.91 12.47 -4.47
C PHE A 106 8.42 13.89 -4.68
N MET A 107 9.64 14.19 -4.23
CA MET A 107 10.28 15.50 -4.41
C MET A 107 10.71 15.79 -5.86
N ALA A 108 10.91 14.76 -6.67
CA ALA A 108 11.22 14.93 -8.08
C ALA A 108 10.04 15.49 -8.90
N ASN A 109 8.82 15.35 -8.38
CA ASN A 109 7.61 15.93 -8.97
C ASN A 109 7.14 17.12 -8.12
N GLU A 110 7.55 18.33 -8.50
CA GLU A 110 7.27 19.55 -7.74
C GLU A 110 5.78 19.85 -7.63
N GLU A 111 5.04 19.70 -8.73
CA GLU A 111 3.60 19.92 -8.79
C GLU A 111 2.84 19.00 -7.81
N ARG A 112 3.21 17.73 -7.77
CA ARG A 112 2.64 16.76 -6.81
C ARG A 112 2.95 17.07 -5.38
N PHE A 113 4.16 17.57 -5.12
CA PHE A 113 4.55 17.96 -3.78
C PHE A 113 3.74 19.15 -3.27
N GLU A 114 3.53 20.15 -4.13
CA GLU A 114 2.71 21.32 -3.83
C GLU A 114 1.25 20.94 -3.64
N GLU A 115 0.69 20.12 -4.51
CA GLU A 115 -0.67 19.59 -4.41
C GLU A 115 -0.95 18.93 -3.04
N VAL A 116 -0.03 18.07 -2.59
CA VAL A 116 -0.14 17.43 -1.26
C VAL A 116 0.00 18.45 -0.13
N ALA A 117 0.89 19.43 -0.27
CA ALA A 117 1.08 20.45 0.74
C ALA A 117 -0.15 21.37 0.90
N GLU A 118 -0.85 21.64 -0.20
CA GLU A 118 -2.04 22.50 -0.25
C GLU A 118 -3.30 21.80 0.29
N ASP A 119 -3.45 20.50 0.01
CA ASP A 119 -4.62 19.70 0.44
C ASP A 119 -4.19 18.43 1.20
N PHE A 120 -3.48 18.62 2.31
CA PHE A 120 -2.99 17.51 3.11
C PHE A 120 -4.12 16.68 3.75
N ASP A 121 -5.29 17.25 4.00
CA ASP A 121 -6.42 16.54 4.60
C ASP A 121 -6.94 15.43 3.69
N ASN A 122 -6.85 15.62 2.39
CA ASN A 122 -7.22 14.61 1.40
C ASN A 122 -6.04 13.67 1.08
N PHE A 123 -4.85 14.20 0.83
CA PHE A 123 -3.70 13.40 0.37
C PHE A 123 -2.92 12.73 1.49
N GLY A 124 -2.90 13.28 2.70
CA GLY A 124 -2.21 12.69 3.84
C GLY A 124 -2.66 11.26 4.18
N PRO A 125 -3.97 10.97 4.26
CA PRO A 125 -4.48 9.62 4.45
C PRO A 125 -4.06 8.64 3.34
N GLN A 126 -4.07 9.07 2.10
CA GLN A 126 -3.62 8.26 0.97
C GLN A 126 -2.15 7.91 1.11
N LEU A 127 -1.31 8.88 1.48
CA LEU A 127 0.14 8.72 1.63
C LEU A 127 0.53 7.88 2.86
N PHE A 128 -0.11 8.10 4.00
CA PHE A 128 0.32 7.51 5.28
C PHE A 128 -0.48 6.27 5.66
N LEU A 129 -1.73 6.17 5.22
CA LEU A 129 -2.60 5.04 5.58
C LEU A 129 -2.84 4.10 4.40
N GLY A 130 -2.40 4.47 3.18
CA GLY A 130 -2.55 3.67 1.97
C GLY A 130 -4.00 3.51 1.53
N LEU A 131 -4.83 4.52 1.81
CA LEU A 131 -6.23 4.57 1.41
C LEU A 131 -6.39 5.07 -0.03
N ASP A 132 -7.45 4.65 -0.69
CA ASP A 132 -7.87 5.27 -1.94
C ASP A 132 -8.68 6.55 -1.63
N GLU A 133 -8.69 7.50 -2.56
CA GLU A 133 -9.32 8.82 -2.40
C GLU A 133 -10.78 8.72 -1.95
N ASP A 134 -11.54 7.81 -2.55
CA ASP A 134 -12.96 7.61 -2.25
C ASP A 134 -13.22 6.98 -0.87
N ASP A 135 -12.19 6.44 -0.22
CA ASP A 135 -12.28 5.78 1.09
C ASP A 135 -11.82 6.68 2.25
N VAL A 136 -11.33 7.90 1.96
CA VAL A 136 -10.83 8.83 2.99
C VAL A 136 -11.99 9.37 3.82
N THR A 137 -11.89 9.21 5.13
CA THR A 137 -12.84 9.77 6.11
C THR A 137 -12.22 10.93 6.89
N GLU A 138 -13.04 11.74 7.57
CA GLU A 138 -12.55 12.79 8.48
C GLU A 138 -11.63 12.23 9.58
N GLN A 139 -11.89 11.01 10.06
CA GLN A 139 -11.06 10.34 11.06
C GLN A 139 -9.68 9.99 10.49
N ASP A 140 -9.59 9.60 9.23
CA ASP A 140 -8.34 9.29 8.56
C ASP A 140 -7.50 10.55 8.34
N SER A 141 -8.14 11.65 7.94
CA SER A 141 -7.50 12.96 7.83
C SER A 141 -6.97 13.45 9.17
N ALA A 142 -7.75 13.29 10.25
CA ALA A 142 -7.29 13.58 11.60
C ALA A 142 -6.09 12.73 12.01
N THR A 143 -6.11 11.44 11.68
CA THR A 143 -4.99 10.51 11.96
C THR A 143 -3.74 10.90 11.18
N ALA A 144 -3.86 11.19 9.88
CA ALA A 144 -2.73 11.64 9.07
C ALA A 144 -2.12 12.96 9.59
N ASN A 145 -2.98 13.89 10.02
CA ASN A 145 -2.51 15.13 10.64
C ASN A 145 -1.82 14.92 11.99
N LEU A 146 -2.28 13.97 12.81
CA LEU A 146 -1.56 13.60 14.05
C LEU A 146 -0.16 13.07 13.74
N ILE A 147 -0.03 12.17 12.75
CA ILE A 147 1.28 11.66 12.30
C ILE A 147 2.15 12.83 11.83
N LYS A 148 1.64 13.68 10.94
CA LYS A 148 2.37 14.86 10.45
C LYS A 148 2.87 15.73 11.60
N ASN A 149 2.00 16.03 12.55
CA ASN A 149 2.30 16.92 13.67
C ASN A 149 3.36 16.35 14.62
N GLU A 150 3.36 15.03 14.85
CA GLU A 150 4.38 14.37 15.68
C GLU A 150 5.79 14.54 15.12
N TYR A 151 5.93 14.42 13.79
CA TYR A 151 7.24 14.51 13.14
C TYR A 151 7.66 15.95 12.80
N LEU A 152 6.72 16.84 12.54
CA LEU A 152 6.99 18.19 12.03
C LEU A 152 6.81 19.31 13.08
N ASP A 153 6.84 18.98 14.38
CA ASP A 153 6.81 19.92 15.52
C ASP A 153 5.57 20.82 15.60
N GLY A 154 4.40 20.29 15.23
CA GLY A 154 3.13 20.94 15.56
C GLY A 154 2.29 21.41 14.36
N LEU A 155 1.10 21.93 14.69
CA LEU A 155 0.02 22.25 13.77
C LEU A 155 0.32 23.29 12.68
N HIS A 156 1.39 24.06 12.83
CA HIS A 156 1.74 25.14 11.91
C HIS A 156 2.89 24.79 10.96
N THR A 157 3.49 23.60 11.10
CA THR A 157 4.57 23.19 10.21
C THR A 157 3.99 22.61 8.94
N ASN A 158 4.17 23.32 7.86
CA ASN A 158 3.71 22.86 6.54
C ASN A 158 4.56 21.68 6.05
N PHE A 159 3.90 20.83 5.26
CA PHE A 159 4.57 19.77 4.50
C PHE A 159 5.42 20.45 3.41
N THR A 160 6.70 20.70 3.68
CA THR A 160 7.59 21.48 2.83
C THR A 160 8.89 20.74 2.51
N LYS A 161 9.53 21.09 1.40
CA LYS A 161 10.82 20.50 0.99
C LYS A 161 11.93 20.71 2.05
N ASP A 162 11.88 21.76 2.83
CA ASP A 162 12.87 22.02 3.88
C ASP A 162 12.81 20.97 5.01
N ASN A 163 11.65 20.34 5.19
CA ASN A 163 11.41 19.28 6.16
C ASN A 163 11.68 17.87 5.61
N TRP A 164 12.37 17.75 4.47
CA TRP A 164 12.56 16.51 3.74
C TRP A 164 13.02 15.33 4.61
N LYS A 165 13.92 15.57 5.57
CA LYS A 165 14.43 14.53 6.46
C LYS A 165 13.31 13.96 7.34
N ARG A 166 12.52 14.83 7.95
CA ARG A 166 11.39 14.42 8.80
C ARG A 166 10.29 13.74 8.02
N ILE A 167 10.03 14.21 6.79
CA ILE A 167 9.10 13.55 5.86
C ILE A 167 9.62 12.15 5.50
N SER A 168 10.92 12.00 5.28
CA SER A 168 11.53 10.68 5.08
C SER A 168 11.40 9.78 6.31
N ASP A 169 11.52 10.34 7.52
CA ASP A 169 11.31 9.58 8.76
C ASP A 169 9.85 9.10 8.89
N ILE A 170 8.86 9.93 8.52
CA ILE A 170 7.45 9.50 8.45
C ILE A 170 7.29 8.29 7.52
N PHE A 171 7.77 8.39 6.29
CA PHE A 171 7.67 7.28 5.34
C PHE A 171 8.43 6.04 5.81
N SER A 172 9.59 6.21 6.45
CA SER A 172 10.35 5.10 7.00
C SER A 172 9.57 4.36 8.08
N ASP A 173 8.97 5.10 9.01
CA ASP A 173 8.26 4.51 10.14
C ASP A 173 6.91 3.93 9.71
N VAL A 174 6.10 4.69 8.97
CA VAL A 174 4.75 4.27 8.59
C VAL A 174 4.76 3.06 7.63
N LEU A 175 5.63 3.09 6.62
CA LEU A 175 5.62 2.08 5.56
C LEU A 175 6.50 0.87 5.84
N PHE A 176 7.51 1.00 6.69
CA PHE A 176 8.51 -0.05 6.91
C PHE A 176 8.68 -0.43 8.38
N LEU A 177 9.10 0.49 9.23
CA LEU A 177 9.60 0.11 10.57
C LEU A 177 8.48 -0.32 11.51
N VAL A 178 7.35 0.39 11.53
CA VAL A 178 6.19 0.01 12.35
C VAL A 178 5.57 -1.31 11.87
N PRO A 179 5.29 -1.50 10.57
CA PRO A 179 4.81 -2.79 10.08
C PRO A 179 5.80 -3.95 10.35
N THR A 180 7.10 -3.70 10.21
CA THR A 180 8.14 -4.71 10.47
C THR A 180 8.21 -5.09 11.95
N ASP A 181 8.11 -4.13 12.86
CA ASP A 181 8.06 -4.39 14.31
C ASP A 181 6.79 -5.16 14.68
N GLN A 182 5.64 -4.78 14.15
CA GLN A 182 4.39 -5.51 14.36
C GLN A 182 4.49 -6.96 13.87
N GLN A 183 5.06 -7.17 12.70
CA GLN A 183 5.27 -8.51 12.13
C GLN A 183 6.22 -9.33 12.99
N ALA A 184 7.33 -8.74 13.46
CA ALA A 184 8.29 -9.42 14.35
C ALA A 184 7.64 -9.86 15.66
N ARG A 185 6.77 -9.03 16.25
CA ARG A 185 6.02 -9.35 17.47
C ARG A 185 5.02 -10.50 17.24
N LEU A 186 4.26 -10.44 16.13
CA LEU A 186 3.34 -11.52 15.77
C LEU A 186 4.08 -12.86 15.62
N PHE A 187 5.25 -12.87 14.99
CA PHE A 187 6.07 -14.06 14.89
C PHE A 187 6.60 -14.52 16.26
N GLN A 188 7.08 -13.58 17.08
CA GLN A 188 7.57 -13.92 18.43
C GLN A 188 6.49 -14.57 19.29
N ASP A 189 5.23 -14.11 19.18
CA ASP A 189 4.12 -14.60 19.99
C ASP A 189 3.62 -15.99 19.55
N SER A 190 3.84 -16.37 18.28
CA SER A 190 3.30 -17.58 17.67
C SER A 190 4.35 -18.62 17.24
N MET A 191 5.63 -18.25 17.21
CA MET A 191 6.71 -19.08 16.68
C MET A 191 7.46 -19.82 17.78
N GLU A 192 7.74 -21.12 17.56
CA GLU A 192 8.59 -21.94 18.43
C GLU A 192 10.10 -21.68 18.24
N HIS A 193 10.46 -21.00 17.16
CA HIS A 193 11.83 -20.67 16.78
C HIS A 193 12.17 -19.21 17.07
N PRO A 194 13.47 -18.87 17.23
CA PRO A 194 13.87 -17.48 17.51
C PRO A 194 13.58 -16.55 16.35
N VAL A 195 13.11 -15.35 16.68
CA VAL A 195 12.94 -14.22 15.77
C VAL A 195 14.04 -13.21 16.06
N TYR A 196 14.85 -12.89 15.06
CA TYR A 196 15.93 -11.91 15.14
C TYR A 196 15.52 -10.63 14.47
N TYR A 197 15.53 -9.53 15.23
CA TYR A 197 15.24 -8.21 14.69
C TYR A 197 16.52 -7.42 14.47
N TYR A 198 16.70 -6.84 13.27
CA TYR A 198 17.84 -5.98 12.98
C TYR A 198 17.43 -4.60 12.50
N ARG A 199 18.27 -3.61 12.74
CA ARG A 199 18.21 -2.28 12.14
C ARG A 199 19.59 -1.93 11.60
N TYR A 200 19.70 -1.82 10.29
CA TYR A 200 20.93 -1.41 9.62
C TYR A 200 21.03 0.11 9.55
N LYS A 201 22.23 0.66 9.92
CA LYS A 201 22.51 2.10 9.94
C LYS A 201 23.52 2.47 8.87
#